data_6fdcc4787bd56456aa78b4dae36e4b35
#
_entry.id   6fdcc4787bd56456aa78b4dae36e4b35
#
_cell.length_a   1.000
_cell.length_b   1.000
_cell.length_c   1.000
_cell.angle_alpha   90.00
_cell.angle_beta   90.00
_cell.angle_gamma   90.00
#
_symmetry.space_group_name_H-M   'P 1'
#
loop_
_entity.id
_entity.type
_entity.pdbx_description
1 polymer ?
#
loop_
_entity_poly.entity_id
_entity_poly.type
_entity_poly.pdbx_seq_one_letter_code
_entity_poly.pdbx_strand_id
1 'polypeptide(L)'
;MKRMNRILFRIVIPVLIAGVVVYALLVPPVFQLNQDYYISGNTVRVTGGEIVAGPGAVSLWGIYPWVYGTVDGRGFAIHLEDGEVEHFAVQEKFERFLQEEQLDLSFCRPLDVLRSSDRKDLRMALKKSLSKPRDPKKSAIF
;
A
#
# COMPACT_ATOMS: atom_id res chain seq x y z
N MET A 1 42.63 1.71 30.79
CA MET A 1 42.04 1.65 29.44
C MET A 1 41.02 0.54 29.27
N LYS A 2 41.35 -0.67 29.69
CA LYS A 2 40.35 -1.75 29.59
C LYS A 2 39.09 -1.50 30.41
N ARG A 3 39.20 -0.83 31.55
CA ARG A 3 38.03 -0.44 32.34
C ARG A 3 37.14 0.57 31.65
N MET A 4 37.73 1.53 30.96
CA MET A 4 36.95 2.53 30.23
C MET A 4 36.19 1.89 29.09
N ASN A 5 36.80 0.97 28.37
CA ASN A 5 36.13 0.25 27.31
C ASN A 5 34.91 -0.56 27.81
N ARG A 6 35.05 -1.20 28.99
CA ARG A 6 33.94 -1.94 29.59
C ARG A 6 32.81 -1.03 29.99
N ILE A 7 33.09 0.13 30.52
CA ILE A 7 32.07 1.09 30.92
C ILE A 7 31.37 1.63 29.68
N LEU A 8 32.13 1.97 28.63
CA LEU A 8 31.57 2.41 27.37
C LEU A 8 30.65 1.34 26.79
N PHE A 9 31.06 0.08 26.78
CA PHE A 9 30.25 -1.02 26.29
C PHE A 9 28.95 -1.17 27.08
N ARG A 10 29.02 -1.03 28.39
CA ARG A 10 27.85 -1.16 29.24
C ARG A 10 26.83 -0.05 29.06
N ILE A 11 27.27 1.12 28.63
CA ILE A 11 26.39 2.26 28.43
C ILE A 11 25.94 2.34 26.96
N VAL A 12 26.85 2.12 26.05
CA VAL A 12 26.60 2.32 24.61
C VAL A 12 25.62 1.26 24.07
N ILE A 13 25.80 0.00 24.43
CA ILE A 13 24.94 -1.06 23.91
C ILE A 13 23.48 -0.88 24.33
N PRO A 14 23.16 -0.66 25.62
CA PRO A 14 21.77 -0.42 26.01
C PRO A 14 21.17 0.82 25.37
N VAL A 15 21.96 1.88 25.20
CA VAL A 15 21.49 3.11 24.57
C VAL A 15 21.19 2.87 23.10
N LEU A 16 22.03 2.12 22.39
CA LEU A 16 21.78 1.77 20.98
C LEU A 16 20.54 0.93 20.84
N ILE A 17 20.34 -0.06 21.71
CA ILE A 17 19.15 -0.91 21.66
C ILE A 17 17.90 -0.08 21.94
N ALA A 18 17.94 0.79 22.93
CA ALA A 18 16.81 1.67 23.25
C ALA A 18 16.50 2.58 22.06
N GLY A 19 17.52 3.12 21.42
CA GLY A 19 17.35 3.97 20.24
C GLY A 19 16.71 3.23 19.09
N VAL A 20 17.11 2.00 18.82
CA VAL A 20 16.53 1.18 17.77
C VAL A 20 15.08 0.86 18.08
N VAL A 21 14.77 0.52 19.33
CA VAL A 21 13.39 0.23 19.73
C VAL A 21 12.50 1.46 19.57
N VAL A 22 12.98 2.62 20.05
CA VAL A 22 12.22 3.87 19.91
C VAL A 22 12.02 4.20 18.43
N TYR A 23 13.05 4.06 17.62
CA TYR A 23 12.96 4.30 16.19
C TYR A 23 11.89 3.39 15.55
N ALA A 24 11.93 2.10 15.88
CA ALA A 24 10.97 1.14 15.35
C ALA A 24 9.53 1.46 15.76
N LEU A 25 9.33 2.03 16.96
CA LEU A 25 8.01 2.41 17.43
C LEU A 25 7.52 3.72 16.79
N LEU A 26 8.44 4.62 16.45
CA LEU A 26 8.09 5.93 15.88
C LEU A 26 7.92 5.87 14.36
N VAL A 27 8.58 4.93 13.69
CA VAL A 27 8.46 4.81 12.25
C VAL A 27 7.12 4.16 11.91
N PRO A 28 6.29 4.81 11.06
CA PRO A 28 5.02 4.21 10.66
C PRO A 28 5.23 2.87 9.98
N PRO A 29 4.35 1.91 10.19
CA PRO A 29 4.45 0.64 9.51
C PRO A 29 4.30 0.83 8.00
N VAL A 30 5.15 0.16 7.24
CA VAL A 30 5.13 0.20 5.80
C VAL A 30 4.56 -1.12 5.30
N PHE A 31 3.58 -1.03 4.42
CA PHE A 31 2.99 -2.20 3.80
C PHE A 31 3.28 -2.19 2.30
N GLN A 32 4.04 -3.16 1.85
CA GLN A 32 4.42 -3.27 0.45
C GLN A 32 3.27 -3.84 -0.37
N LEU A 33 2.80 -3.07 -1.34
CA LEU A 33 1.76 -3.53 -2.25
C LEU A 33 2.34 -4.41 -3.35
N ASN A 34 3.44 -3.95 -3.95
CA ASN A 34 4.21 -4.71 -4.92
C ASN A 34 5.64 -4.19 -4.93
N GLN A 35 6.40 -4.47 -5.97
CA GLN A 35 7.79 -4.04 -6.04
C GLN A 35 7.94 -2.52 -6.08
N ASP A 36 6.97 -1.82 -6.64
CA ASP A 36 7.07 -0.39 -6.91
C ASP A 36 6.25 0.49 -5.97
N TYR A 37 5.22 -0.06 -5.33
CA TYR A 37 4.28 0.71 -4.53
C TYR A 37 4.19 0.20 -3.11
N TYR A 38 4.07 1.14 -2.17
CA TYR A 38 3.91 0.78 -0.77
C TYR A 38 3.02 1.79 -0.05
N ILE A 39 2.45 1.36 1.06
CA ILE A 39 1.64 2.20 1.93
C ILE A 39 2.49 2.61 3.12
N SER A 40 2.55 3.91 3.37
CA SER A 40 3.23 4.45 4.55
C SER A 40 2.28 5.43 5.23
N GLY A 41 1.84 5.08 6.45
CA GLY A 41 0.86 5.88 7.16
C GLY A 41 -0.45 5.97 6.39
N ASN A 42 -0.85 7.17 6.04
CA ASN A 42 -2.06 7.42 5.27
C ASN A 42 -1.76 7.81 3.82
N THR A 43 -0.62 7.37 3.30
CA THR A 43 -0.24 7.66 1.91
C THR A 43 0.10 6.39 1.17
N VAL A 44 -0.12 6.40 -0.13
CA VAL A 44 0.40 5.38 -1.05
C VAL A 44 1.55 6.02 -1.80
N ARG A 45 2.70 5.37 -1.80
CA ARG A 45 3.93 5.92 -2.39
C ARG A 45 4.52 4.95 -3.40
N VAL A 46 5.23 5.51 -4.35
CA VAL A 46 6.03 4.73 -5.28
C VAL A 46 7.45 4.63 -4.73
N THR A 47 8.19 3.63 -5.18
CA THR A 47 9.62 3.49 -4.83
C THR A 47 10.35 4.78 -5.18
N GLY A 48 11.06 5.34 -4.20
CA GLY A 48 11.65 6.67 -4.32
C GLY A 48 10.97 7.69 -3.43
N GLY A 49 9.80 7.36 -2.87
CA GLY A 49 9.14 8.19 -1.87
C GLY A 49 8.11 9.17 -2.39
N GLU A 50 7.88 9.20 -3.70
CA GLU A 50 6.86 10.07 -4.26
C GLU A 50 5.45 9.59 -3.87
N ILE A 51 4.61 10.53 -3.44
CA ILE A 51 3.25 10.23 -3.02
C ILE A 51 2.34 10.13 -4.25
N VAL A 52 1.65 9.01 -4.40
CA VAL A 52 0.69 8.82 -5.47
C VAL A 52 -0.74 8.97 -4.99
N ALA A 53 -1.01 8.74 -3.70
CA ALA A 53 -2.34 8.94 -3.12
C ALA A 53 -2.19 9.36 -1.66
N GLY A 54 -2.94 10.39 -1.27
CA GLY A 54 -2.90 10.97 0.07
C GLY A 54 -1.95 12.17 0.15
N PRO A 55 -1.70 12.70 1.35
CA PRO A 55 -2.31 12.29 2.61
C PRO A 55 -3.77 12.69 2.70
N GLY A 56 -4.49 12.05 3.62
CA GLY A 56 -5.90 12.31 3.82
C GLY A 56 -6.62 11.04 4.23
N ALA A 57 -7.94 11.04 4.08
CA ALA A 57 -8.76 9.88 4.35
C ALA A 57 -8.68 8.92 3.14
N VAL A 58 -7.71 8.02 3.16
CA VAL A 58 -7.46 7.09 2.08
C VAL A 58 -8.12 5.75 2.37
N SER A 59 -8.95 5.30 1.45
CA SER A 59 -9.50 3.95 1.43
C SER A 59 -9.09 3.30 0.12
N LEU A 60 -8.66 2.06 0.16
CA LEU A 60 -8.24 1.38 -1.06
C LEU A 60 -8.48 -0.10 -0.98
N TRP A 61 -8.47 -0.71 -2.13
CA TRP A 61 -8.37 -2.13 -2.32
C TRP A 61 -7.66 -2.39 -3.64
N GLY A 62 -7.42 -3.63 -3.93
CA GLY A 62 -6.76 -3.96 -5.16
C GLY A 62 -7.10 -5.33 -5.67
N ILE A 63 -7.06 -5.45 -6.98
CA ILE A 63 -7.11 -6.71 -7.68
C ILE A 63 -6.24 -6.53 -8.92
N TYR A 64 -5.24 -7.36 -9.04
CA TYR A 64 -4.25 -7.17 -10.09
C TYR A 64 -4.89 -7.01 -11.46
N PRO A 65 -4.53 -6.03 -12.27
CA PRO A 65 -3.39 -5.10 -12.10
C PRO A 65 -3.74 -3.77 -11.43
N TRP A 66 -4.91 -3.66 -10.81
CA TRP A 66 -5.40 -2.38 -10.29
C TRP A 66 -5.28 -2.27 -8.78
N VAL A 67 -4.85 -1.10 -8.32
CA VAL A 67 -5.08 -0.62 -6.96
C VAL A 67 -5.96 0.61 -7.11
N TYR A 68 -7.08 0.62 -6.42
CA TYR A 68 -8.08 1.66 -6.59
C TYR A 68 -8.70 2.04 -5.25
N GLY A 69 -9.29 3.21 -5.21
CA GLY A 69 -9.94 3.68 -4.00
C GLY A 69 -10.24 5.16 -4.05
N THR A 70 -10.31 5.75 -2.86
CA THR A 70 -10.61 7.17 -2.73
C THR A 70 -9.66 7.84 -1.75
N VAL A 71 -9.39 9.12 -2.00
CA VAL A 71 -8.68 10.01 -1.09
C VAL A 71 -9.60 11.18 -0.84
N ASP A 72 -10.06 11.35 0.41
CA ASP A 72 -11.02 12.39 0.78
C ASP A 72 -12.25 12.39 -0.13
N GLY A 73 -12.71 11.20 -0.50
CA GLY A 73 -13.89 11.03 -1.35
C GLY A 73 -13.64 11.10 -2.84
N ARG A 74 -12.43 11.41 -3.27
CA ARG A 74 -12.08 11.48 -4.69
C ARG A 74 -11.43 10.18 -5.14
N GLY A 75 -11.90 9.64 -6.26
CA GLY A 75 -11.41 8.38 -6.78
C GLY A 75 -9.99 8.45 -7.31
N PHE A 76 -9.28 7.37 -7.18
CA PHE A 76 -7.98 7.18 -7.83
C PHE A 76 -7.81 5.73 -8.25
N ALA A 77 -6.93 5.50 -9.21
CA ALA A 77 -6.59 4.16 -9.65
C ALA A 77 -5.12 4.12 -10.08
N ILE A 78 -4.46 3.04 -9.73
CA ILE A 78 -3.06 2.79 -10.09
C ILE A 78 -3.01 1.51 -10.89
N HIS A 79 -2.45 1.58 -12.09
CA HIS A 79 -2.22 0.39 -12.90
C HIS A 79 -0.81 -0.12 -12.62
N LEU A 80 -0.71 -1.27 -11.96
CA LEU A 80 0.57 -1.75 -11.45
C LEU A 80 1.55 -2.18 -12.53
N GLU A 81 1.07 -2.57 -13.69
CA GLU A 81 1.96 -3.03 -14.76
C GLU A 81 2.72 -1.90 -15.43
N ASP A 82 2.02 -0.79 -15.72
CA ASP A 82 2.64 0.32 -16.44
C ASP A 82 2.92 1.54 -15.57
N GLY A 83 2.47 1.50 -14.32
CA GLY A 83 2.72 2.59 -13.39
C GLY A 83 1.84 3.81 -13.60
N GLU A 84 0.82 3.72 -14.42
CA GLU A 84 -0.09 4.83 -14.60
C GLU A 84 -0.94 5.07 -13.36
N VAL A 85 -1.02 6.33 -12.96
CA VAL A 85 -1.84 6.76 -11.84
C VAL A 85 -2.88 7.74 -12.37
N GLU A 86 -4.14 7.48 -12.09
CA GLU A 86 -5.22 8.35 -12.50
C GLU A 86 -5.99 8.84 -11.28
N HIS A 87 -6.19 10.15 -11.22
CA HIS A 87 -7.01 10.79 -10.20
C HIS A 87 -8.27 11.31 -10.86
N PHE A 88 -9.42 10.91 -10.32
CA PHE A 88 -10.71 11.27 -10.91
C PHE A 88 -11.27 12.50 -10.21
N ALA A 89 -11.37 13.60 -10.95
CA ALA A 89 -11.97 14.81 -10.44
C ALA A 89 -13.50 14.75 -10.44
N VAL A 90 -14.06 13.90 -11.29
CA VAL A 90 -15.51 13.76 -11.46
C VAL A 90 -15.94 12.37 -11.03
N GLN A 91 -16.90 12.32 -10.12
CA GLN A 91 -17.40 11.06 -9.56
C GLN A 91 -17.94 10.13 -10.63
N GLU A 92 -18.66 10.65 -11.60
CA GLU A 92 -19.22 9.84 -12.68
C GLU A 92 -18.16 9.12 -13.50
N LYS A 93 -17.03 9.78 -13.73
CA LYS A 93 -15.93 9.16 -14.46
C LYS A 93 -15.32 8.03 -13.68
N PHE A 94 -15.19 8.20 -12.37
CA PHE A 94 -14.67 7.16 -11.50
C PHE A 94 -15.61 5.96 -11.47
N GLU A 95 -16.89 6.19 -11.32
CA GLU A 95 -17.88 5.11 -11.31
C GLU A 95 -17.88 4.35 -12.63
N ARG A 96 -17.77 5.05 -13.74
CA ARG A 96 -17.68 4.42 -15.06
C ARG A 96 -16.43 3.56 -15.17
N PHE A 97 -15.30 4.08 -14.71
CA PHE A 97 -14.05 3.34 -14.69
C PHE A 97 -14.21 2.04 -13.90
N LEU A 98 -14.80 2.12 -12.71
CA LEU A 98 -15.01 0.94 -11.88
C LEU A 98 -15.89 -0.10 -12.59
N GLN A 99 -16.92 0.34 -13.27
CA GLN A 99 -17.78 -0.56 -14.02
C GLN A 99 -17.04 -1.21 -15.18
N GLU A 100 -16.28 -0.44 -15.92
CA GLU A 100 -15.54 -0.95 -17.07
C GLU A 100 -14.48 -1.97 -16.66
N GLU A 101 -13.82 -1.74 -15.53
CA GLU A 101 -12.79 -2.64 -15.02
C GLU A 101 -13.32 -3.69 -14.06
N GLN A 102 -14.62 -3.67 -13.81
CA GLN A 102 -15.29 -4.61 -12.91
C GLN A 102 -14.71 -4.57 -11.48
N LEU A 103 -14.49 -3.37 -10.99
CA LEU A 103 -13.97 -3.13 -9.65
C LEU A 103 -15.10 -2.71 -8.72
N ASP A 104 -15.04 -3.15 -7.48
CA ASP A 104 -16.09 -2.89 -6.50
C ASP A 104 -15.53 -2.05 -5.35
N LEU A 105 -16.09 -0.87 -5.16
CA LEU A 105 -15.70 0.03 -4.08
C LEU A 105 -16.02 -0.52 -2.70
N SER A 106 -16.97 -1.45 -2.60
CA SER A 106 -17.34 -2.01 -1.31
C SER A 106 -16.20 -2.79 -0.65
N PHE A 107 -15.22 -3.22 -1.44
CA PHE A 107 -14.04 -3.88 -0.90
C PHE A 107 -13.02 -2.93 -0.31
N CYS A 108 -13.10 -1.64 -0.63
CA CYS A 108 -12.12 -0.67 -0.14
C CYS A 108 -12.16 -0.55 1.38
N ARG A 109 -10.98 -0.47 1.98
CA ARG A 109 -10.81 -0.35 3.42
C ARG A 109 -9.98 0.89 3.73
N PRO A 110 -10.33 1.65 4.78
CA PRO A 110 -9.48 2.76 5.22
C PRO A 110 -8.10 2.27 5.63
N LEU A 111 -7.07 3.02 5.28
CA LEU A 111 -5.70 2.62 5.58
C LEU A 111 -5.42 2.50 7.07
N ASP A 112 -6.06 3.33 7.87
CA ASP A 112 -5.84 3.36 9.32
C ASP A 112 -6.49 2.20 10.05
N VAL A 113 -7.41 1.46 9.41
CA VAL A 113 -8.06 0.31 10.01
C VAL A 113 -7.73 -1.01 9.29
N LEU A 114 -6.70 -1.01 8.45
CA LEU A 114 -6.27 -2.24 7.80
C LEU A 114 -5.71 -3.23 8.82
N ARG A 115 -6.34 -4.38 8.88
CA ARG A 115 -5.91 -5.48 9.76
C ARG A 115 -4.92 -6.38 9.04
N SER A 116 -4.25 -7.24 9.81
CA SER A 116 -3.32 -8.20 9.22
C SER A 116 -3.98 -9.11 8.19
N SER A 117 -5.22 -9.52 8.44
CA SER A 117 -5.98 -10.32 7.49
C SER A 117 -6.29 -9.55 6.21
N ASP A 118 -6.64 -8.27 6.34
CA ASP A 118 -6.92 -7.44 5.17
C ASP A 118 -5.67 -7.27 4.31
N ARG A 119 -4.52 -7.06 4.95
CA ARG A 119 -3.24 -6.93 4.24
C ARG A 119 -2.87 -8.20 3.50
N LYS A 120 -3.11 -9.34 4.12
CA LYS A 120 -2.85 -10.63 3.49
C LYS A 120 -3.74 -10.82 2.28
N ASP A 121 -5.03 -10.54 2.42
CA ASP A 121 -6.00 -10.68 1.34
C ASP A 121 -5.66 -9.74 0.19
N LEU A 122 -5.28 -8.51 0.51
CA LEU A 122 -4.87 -7.55 -0.50
C LEU A 122 -3.63 -8.00 -1.25
N ARG A 123 -2.64 -8.52 -0.55
CA ARG A 123 -1.44 -9.06 -1.20
C ARG A 123 -1.78 -10.18 -2.15
N MET A 124 -2.66 -11.08 -1.73
CA MET A 124 -3.08 -12.18 -2.58
C MET A 124 -3.84 -11.69 -3.81
N ALA A 125 -4.70 -10.70 -3.62
CA ALA A 125 -5.46 -10.14 -4.73
C ALA A 125 -4.57 -9.42 -5.75
N LEU A 126 -3.42 -8.92 -5.30
CA LEU A 126 -2.50 -8.22 -6.18
C LEU A 126 -1.46 -9.13 -6.85
N LYS A 127 -1.48 -10.41 -6.54
CA LYS A 127 -0.58 -11.34 -7.20
C LYS A 127 -1.05 -11.63 -8.62
N LYS A 128 -0.15 -11.45 -9.56
CA LYS A 128 -0.43 -11.67 -10.97
C LYS A 128 -0.91 -13.10 -11.25
N SER A 129 -0.32 -14.06 -10.56
CA SER A 129 -0.65 -15.46 -10.74
C SER A 129 -2.09 -15.78 -10.34
N LEU A 130 -2.63 -15.06 -9.36
CA LEU A 130 -4.01 -15.25 -8.92
C LEU A 130 -5.00 -14.51 -9.79
N SER A 131 -4.59 -13.38 -10.35
CA SER A 131 -5.47 -12.58 -11.20
C SER A 131 -5.59 -13.14 -12.59
N LYS A 132 -4.57 -13.80 -13.04
CA LYS A 132 -4.50 -14.31 -14.41
C LYS A 132 -5.65 -15.23 -14.79
N PRO A 133 -6.04 -16.21 -13.97
CA PRO A 133 -7.19 -17.06 -14.31
C PRO A 133 -8.50 -16.31 -14.34
N ARG A 134 -8.54 -15.11 -13.80
CA ARG A 134 -9.75 -14.32 -13.75
C ARG A 134 -9.96 -13.50 -15.00
N ASP A 135 -9.11 -13.67 -15.95
CA ASP A 135 -9.23 -12.96 -17.20
C ASP A 135 -9.85 -13.88 -18.23
N PRO A 136 -11.13 -14.12 -18.10
CA PRO A 136 -11.82 -15.12 -18.87
C PRO A 136 -12.01 -14.71 -20.32
N LYS A 137 -12.03 -13.45 -20.57
CA LYS A 137 -12.21 -13.00 -21.93
C LYS A 137 -11.05 -13.41 -22.79
N LYS A 138 -9.93 -13.67 -22.18
CA LYS A 138 -8.80 -14.20 -22.90
C LYS A 138 -8.90 -15.69 -23.03
N SER A 139 -9.43 -16.31 -22.03
CA SER A 139 -9.63 -17.73 -22.08
C SER A 139 -10.95 -18.04 -22.72
N ALA A 140 -11.86 -17.21 -22.47
CA ALA A 140 -13.14 -17.41 -22.99
C ALA A 140 -13.27 -16.73 -24.25
N ILE A 141 -12.70 -16.37 -24.28
CA ILE A 141 -13.11 -15.88 -24.92
C ILE A 141 -13.26 -16.20 -25.80
N PHE A 142 -13.25 -16.32 -25.67
CA PHE A 142 -13.63 -16.52 -26.00
C PHE A 142 -14.08 -16.57 -26.57
#